data_2eaeb46447a5dd55519262e9f0326e74
#
_entry.id   2eaeb46447a5dd55519262e9f0326e74
#
_cell.length_a   1.000
_cell.length_b   1.000
_cell.length_c   1.000
_cell.angle_alpha   90.00
_cell.angle_beta   90.00
_cell.angle_gamma   90.00
#
_symmetry.space_group_name_H-M   'P 1'
#
loop_
_entity.id
_entity.type
_entity.pdbx_description
1 polymer ?
#
loop_
_entity_poly.entity_id
_entity_poly.type
_entity_poly.pdbx_seq_one_letter_code
_entity_poly.pdbx_strand_id
1 'polypeptide(L)'
;MKDIEQHKKFSESCLWRMQRDYFDQAGIHAWVNQVPFYITSNPFIANSYAKLVLHFIRDWINKYPNAKNHPFYILELGTGSGKFSFLALKALHELRQLLGMEDISICYIMSDFTKNNIQYYESHAALAPYLEKGLVDFAIYDMETESAITLLKRNICLTADVLVNPLTVFANYIFDTISHDAFSVENGKLYELLLSLATPEDNMKDSHPISMDQISVDYVMREIKQPYYGDPQLDSMLEEYKNTLTSTSFLLPIGSIRAINLLKKLANDKLFLISSDKGYNTLKSLDNLHHPSLSFHGSFSMMVNFHALSRYFKDNGGDYFLQTPRKGIKTSAFCSGLNFADMPATSLAMQECIEGFSPADYFTLHRRMNDSFNECNLETIAAHLNLSNWDPHIYLKLTNRINSLLEEADKDTVSFIAQNMDKIAANYYYMPKAECVLFEIAVFFHTLKNYAEAIYYYQQAHVFVGEQFSLFYNLGLCQHSINENALALENFKTALTINSDSKDTQEWIAYIKKHYANP
;
A
#
# COMPACT_ATOMS: atom_id res chain seq x y z
N MET A 1 8.71 35.80 7.58
CA MET A 1 7.65 34.93 7.07
C MET A 1 6.73 35.75 6.19
N LYS A 2 6.32 35.23 5.06
CA LYS A 2 5.36 35.85 4.16
C LYS A 2 4.12 34.96 4.08
N ASP A 3 2.95 35.60 4.15
CA ASP A 3 1.69 34.88 4.11
C ASP A 3 1.42 34.33 2.72
N ILE A 4 1.02 33.03 2.67
CA ILE A 4 0.52 32.36 1.48
C ILE A 4 -1.01 32.47 1.46
N GLU A 5 -1.64 32.24 2.61
CA GLU A 5 -3.08 32.17 2.78
C GLU A 5 -3.45 32.58 4.21
N GLN A 6 -4.58 33.25 4.40
CA GLN A 6 -5.05 33.68 5.72
C GLN A 6 -6.52 33.30 5.93
N HIS A 7 -6.82 32.81 7.12
CA HIS A 7 -8.16 32.54 7.66
C HIS A 7 -9.09 31.80 6.69
N LYS A 8 -8.57 30.76 6.05
CA LYS A 8 -9.34 29.91 5.13
C LYS A 8 -9.97 28.73 5.86
N LYS A 9 -11.13 28.34 5.41
CA LYS A 9 -11.72 27.04 5.75
C LYS A 9 -10.76 25.95 5.33
N PHE A 10 -10.50 24.95 6.18
CA PHE A 10 -9.44 24.00 5.92
C PHE A 10 -9.66 23.22 4.61
N SER A 11 -10.89 22.76 4.34
CA SER A 11 -11.22 22.08 3.07
C SER A 11 -11.08 22.95 1.82
N GLU A 12 -10.94 24.28 1.97
CA GLU A 12 -10.79 25.24 0.87
C GLU A 12 -9.37 25.78 0.74
N SER A 13 -8.45 25.30 1.59
CA SER A 13 -7.05 25.74 1.60
C SER A 13 -6.33 25.35 0.31
N CYS A 14 -5.39 26.19 -0.12
CA CYS A 14 -4.51 25.92 -1.25
C CYS A 14 -3.57 24.72 -1.01
N LEU A 15 -3.40 24.26 0.24
CA LEU A 15 -2.61 23.07 0.57
C LEU A 15 -3.05 21.84 -0.23
N TRP A 16 -4.36 21.63 -0.40
CA TRP A 16 -4.89 20.49 -1.16
C TRP A 16 -4.46 20.52 -2.62
N ARG A 17 -4.45 21.70 -3.23
CA ARG A 17 -3.95 21.86 -4.60
C ARG A 17 -2.44 21.62 -4.66
N MET A 18 -1.66 22.20 -3.73
CA MET A 18 -0.20 21.99 -3.69
C MET A 18 0.15 20.50 -3.55
N GLN A 19 -0.60 19.75 -2.75
CA GLN A 19 -0.43 18.30 -2.60
C GLN A 19 -0.72 17.55 -3.90
N ARG A 20 -1.80 17.90 -4.60
CA ARG A 20 -2.14 17.31 -5.90
C ARG A 20 -1.07 17.60 -6.96
N ASP A 21 -0.62 18.85 -7.02
CA ASP A 21 0.45 19.29 -7.93
C ASP A 21 1.75 18.49 -7.66
N TYR A 22 2.07 18.24 -6.39
CA TYR A 22 3.22 17.42 -6.00
C TYR A 22 3.10 15.98 -6.56
N PHE A 23 1.98 15.30 -6.35
CA PHE A 23 1.79 13.93 -6.84
C PHE A 23 1.73 13.86 -8.37
N ASP A 24 1.13 14.85 -9.04
CA ASP A 24 1.09 14.89 -10.50
C ASP A 24 2.48 15.08 -11.11
N GLN A 25 3.32 15.93 -10.50
CA GLN A 25 4.70 16.17 -10.95
C GLN A 25 5.63 15.00 -10.61
N ALA A 26 5.56 14.46 -9.41
CA ALA A 26 6.43 13.39 -8.96
C ALA A 26 6.06 12.04 -9.57
N GLY A 27 4.78 11.80 -9.86
CA GLY A 27 4.29 10.52 -10.33
C GLY A 27 4.79 9.37 -9.44
N ILE A 28 5.21 8.26 -10.04
CA ILE A 28 5.73 7.09 -9.33
C ILE A 28 6.95 7.40 -8.43
N HIS A 29 7.70 8.46 -8.74
CA HIS A 29 8.88 8.84 -7.95
C HIS A 29 8.54 9.39 -6.57
N ALA A 30 7.29 9.79 -6.30
CA ALA A 30 6.84 10.17 -4.96
C ALA A 30 7.11 9.05 -3.93
N TRP A 31 7.01 7.78 -4.35
CA TRP A 31 7.20 6.61 -3.50
C TRP A 31 8.63 6.05 -3.47
N VAL A 32 9.57 6.65 -4.20
CA VAL A 32 10.96 6.17 -4.26
C VAL A 32 11.81 6.74 -3.14
N ASN A 33 11.44 7.29 -2.09
CA ASN A 33 12.21 7.71 -0.92
C ASN A 33 11.52 8.79 -0.07
N GLN A 34 10.34 9.27 -0.43
CA GLN A 34 9.70 10.38 0.24
C GLN A 34 8.41 9.97 0.97
N VAL A 35 7.44 9.43 0.23
CA VAL A 35 6.13 9.06 0.82
C VAL A 35 6.20 7.68 1.44
N PRO A 36 5.94 7.52 2.74
CA PRO A 36 5.89 6.21 3.38
C PRO A 36 4.70 5.39 2.86
N PHE A 37 4.94 4.24 2.24
CA PHE A 37 3.87 3.37 1.72
C PHE A 37 3.98 1.91 2.19
N TYR A 38 5.13 1.50 2.74
CA TYR A 38 5.34 0.11 3.14
C TYR A 38 4.29 -0.38 4.14
N ILE A 39 3.81 0.50 5.03
CA ILE A 39 2.86 0.15 6.08
C ILE A 39 1.58 -0.47 5.51
N THR A 40 1.09 0.00 4.37
CA THR A 40 -0.12 -0.53 3.72
C THR A 40 0.18 -1.36 2.47
N SER A 41 1.45 -1.42 2.02
CA SER A 41 1.84 -2.07 0.76
C SER A 41 2.80 -3.24 1.01
N ASN A 42 2.34 -4.26 1.70
CA ASN A 42 3.09 -5.48 2.01
C ASN A 42 2.21 -6.73 1.86
N PRO A 43 2.81 -7.94 1.72
CA PRO A 43 2.06 -9.17 1.50
C PRO A 43 1.12 -9.54 2.65
N PHE A 44 1.43 -9.17 3.90
CA PHE A 44 0.59 -9.45 5.06
C PHE A 44 -0.78 -8.77 4.93
N ILE A 45 -0.79 -7.45 4.65
CA ILE A 45 -2.02 -6.67 4.49
C ILE A 45 -2.78 -7.10 3.24
N ALA A 46 -2.08 -7.30 2.13
CA ALA A 46 -2.68 -7.75 0.89
C ALA A 46 -3.42 -9.09 1.06
N ASN A 47 -2.81 -10.04 1.78
CA ASN A 47 -3.43 -11.34 2.11
C ASN A 47 -4.66 -11.17 3.02
N SER A 48 -4.57 -10.29 4.04
CA SER A 48 -5.69 -9.98 4.93
C SER A 48 -6.88 -9.39 4.16
N TYR A 49 -6.63 -8.46 3.25
CA TYR A 49 -7.68 -7.85 2.43
C TYR A 49 -8.29 -8.84 1.45
N ALA A 50 -7.46 -9.68 0.82
CA ALA A 50 -7.95 -10.72 -0.07
C ALA A 50 -8.87 -11.71 0.66
N LYS A 51 -8.55 -12.11 1.90
CA LYS A 51 -9.42 -12.93 2.75
C LYS A 51 -10.75 -12.23 3.01
N LEU A 52 -10.72 -10.96 3.45
CA LEU A 52 -11.94 -10.18 3.71
C LEU A 52 -12.86 -10.13 2.49
N VAL A 53 -12.29 -9.83 1.32
CA VAL A 53 -13.06 -9.73 0.07
C VAL A 53 -13.64 -11.07 -0.36
N LEU A 54 -12.87 -12.15 -0.32
CA LEU A 54 -13.36 -13.46 -0.75
C LEU A 54 -14.44 -14.01 0.18
N HIS A 55 -14.35 -13.76 1.51
CA HIS A 55 -15.41 -14.10 2.44
C HIS A 55 -16.66 -13.25 2.21
N PHE A 56 -16.49 -11.96 1.90
CA PHE A 56 -17.60 -11.07 1.52
C PHE A 56 -18.31 -11.55 0.23
N ILE A 57 -17.56 -11.87 -0.81
CA ILE A 57 -18.10 -12.41 -2.06
C ILE A 57 -18.84 -13.74 -1.80
N ARG A 58 -18.29 -14.61 -0.96
CA ARG A 58 -18.91 -15.88 -0.58
C ARG A 58 -20.25 -15.69 0.13
N ASP A 59 -20.30 -14.82 1.14
CA ASP A 59 -21.55 -14.49 1.83
C ASP A 59 -22.58 -13.88 0.88
N TRP A 60 -22.13 -12.99 -0.01
CA TRP A 60 -23.00 -12.37 -1.00
C TRP A 60 -23.60 -13.39 -1.97
N ILE A 61 -22.80 -14.28 -2.52
CA ILE A 61 -23.27 -15.35 -3.43
C ILE A 61 -24.21 -16.32 -2.71
N ASN A 62 -23.93 -16.67 -1.46
CA ASN A 62 -24.82 -17.52 -0.66
C ASN A 62 -26.21 -16.89 -0.47
N LYS A 63 -26.26 -15.58 -0.29
CA LYS A 63 -27.52 -14.82 -0.15
C LYS A 63 -28.19 -14.58 -1.51
N TYR A 64 -27.41 -14.37 -2.56
CA TYR A 64 -27.84 -14.04 -3.92
C TYR A 64 -27.15 -14.95 -4.96
N PRO A 65 -27.61 -16.19 -5.18
CA PRO A 65 -26.90 -17.16 -6.04
C PRO A 65 -26.65 -16.71 -7.48
N ASN A 66 -27.53 -15.85 -8.02
CA ASN A 66 -27.35 -15.30 -9.37
C ASN A 66 -26.21 -14.28 -9.47
N ALA A 67 -25.69 -13.80 -8.33
CA ALA A 67 -24.57 -12.86 -8.27
C ALA A 67 -23.30 -13.40 -8.95
N LYS A 68 -23.08 -14.72 -8.92
CA LYS A 68 -21.94 -15.37 -9.59
C LYS A 68 -21.89 -15.18 -11.10
N ASN A 69 -23.01 -14.83 -11.73
CA ASN A 69 -23.10 -14.61 -13.18
C ASN A 69 -22.62 -13.23 -13.61
N HIS A 70 -22.29 -12.35 -12.66
CA HIS A 70 -21.84 -10.99 -12.89
C HIS A 70 -20.48 -10.77 -12.23
N PRO A 71 -19.60 -9.90 -12.79
CA PRO A 71 -18.30 -9.63 -12.19
C PRO A 71 -18.44 -8.91 -10.85
N PHE A 72 -17.52 -9.20 -9.92
CA PHE A 72 -17.26 -8.42 -8.74
C PHE A 72 -16.14 -7.43 -9.02
N TYR A 73 -16.43 -6.16 -8.87
CA TYR A 73 -15.44 -5.09 -9.06
C TYR A 73 -14.82 -4.69 -7.72
N ILE A 74 -13.48 -4.62 -7.69
CA ILE A 74 -12.70 -4.15 -6.55
C ILE A 74 -11.97 -2.90 -7.00
N LEU A 75 -12.33 -1.75 -6.46
CA LEU A 75 -11.74 -0.45 -6.77
C LEU A 75 -10.72 -0.08 -5.72
N GLU A 76 -9.47 0.12 -6.08
CA GLU A 76 -8.48 0.75 -5.24
C GLU A 76 -8.41 2.24 -5.56
N LEU A 77 -8.62 3.07 -4.55
CA LEU A 77 -8.51 4.53 -4.65
C LEU A 77 -7.06 4.95 -4.44
N GLY A 78 -6.53 5.78 -5.35
CA GLY A 78 -5.18 6.31 -5.26
C GLY A 78 -4.12 5.21 -5.15
N THR A 79 -4.05 4.36 -6.15
CA THR A 79 -3.17 3.17 -6.21
C THR A 79 -1.69 3.48 -5.94
N GLY A 80 -1.23 4.70 -6.24
CA GLY A 80 0.10 5.18 -5.90
C GLY A 80 1.23 4.41 -6.58
N SER A 81 1.99 3.61 -5.82
CA SER A 81 3.10 2.84 -6.39
C SER A 81 2.66 1.62 -7.21
N GLY A 82 1.42 1.16 -7.10
CA GLY A 82 0.95 -0.10 -7.69
C GLY A 82 1.33 -1.37 -6.93
N LYS A 83 2.22 -1.27 -5.95
CA LYS A 83 2.74 -2.43 -5.21
C LYS A 83 1.65 -3.16 -4.42
N PHE A 84 0.77 -2.42 -3.74
CA PHE A 84 -0.32 -3.04 -3.00
C PHE A 84 -1.29 -3.75 -3.94
N SER A 85 -1.67 -3.13 -5.06
CA SER A 85 -2.53 -3.74 -6.08
C SER A 85 -1.97 -5.08 -6.58
N PHE A 86 -0.67 -5.11 -6.93
CA PHE A 86 -0.01 -6.33 -7.35
C PHE A 86 -0.10 -7.43 -6.30
N LEU A 87 0.22 -7.12 -5.05
CA LEU A 87 0.18 -8.06 -3.93
C LEU A 87 -1.26 -8.53 -3.63
N ALA A 88 -2.24 -7.62 -3.70
CA ALA A 88 -3.66 -7.94 -3.51
C ALA A 88 -4.20 -8.82 -4.64
N LEU A 89 -3.87 -8.51 -5.90
CA LEU A 89 -4.22 -9.34 -7.07
C LEU A 89 -3.66 -10.75 -6.94
N LYS A 90 -2.37 -10.87 -6.56
CA LYS A 90 -1.71 -12.16 -6.31
C LYS A 90 -2.44 -12.93 -5.22
N ALA A 91 -2.65 -12.31 -4.06
CA ALA A 91 -3.32 -12.96 -2.93
C ALA A 91 -4.77 -13.37 -3.27
N LEU A 92 -5.53 -12.51 -3.96
CA LEU A 92 -6.88 -12.83 -4.44
C LEU A 92 -6.86 -14.03 -5.39
N HIS A 93 -5.91 -14.07 -6.32
CA HIS A 93 -5.80 -15.16 -7.28
C HIS A 93 -5.49 -16.49 -6.59
N GLU A 94 -4.52 -16.53 -5.69
CA GLU A 94 -4.11 -17.73 -4.97
C GLU A 94 -5.18 -18.22 -3.99
N LEU A 95 -5.75 -17.34 -3.19
CA LEU A 95 -6.78 -17.72 -2.23
C LEU A 95 -8.09 -18.13 -2.92
N ARG A 96 -8.45 -17.50 -4.05
CA ARG A 96 -9.62 -17.89 -4.84
C ARG A 96 -9.51 -19.34 -5.32
N GLN A 97 -8.31 -19.78 -5.74
CA GLN A 97 -8.05 -21.17 -6.13
C GLN A 97 -8.20 -22.13 -4.93
N LEU A 98 -7.60 -21.78 -3.78
CA LEU A 98 -7.73 -22.58 -2.56
C LEU A 98 -9.18 -22.72 -2.07
N LEU A 99 -10.02 -21.73 -2.32
CA LEU A 99 -11.43 -21.70 -1.92
C LEU A 99 -12.37 -22.32 -2.97
N GLY A 100 -11.86 -22.78 -4.13
CA GLY A 100 -12.68 -23.32 -5.23
C GLY A 100 -13.63 -22.27 -5.82
N MET A 101 -13.16 -21.01 -5.94
CA MET A 101 -13.94 -19.87 -6.42
C MET A 101 -13.42 -19.36 -7.78
N GLU A 102 -12.76 -20.19 -8.58
CA GLU A 102 -12.16 -19.80 -9.85
C GLU A 102 -13.19 -19.41 -10.91
N ASP A 103 -14.41 -19.92 -10.79
CA ASP A 103 -15.55 -19.57 -11.65
C ASP A 103 -16.12 -18.18 -11.38
N ILE A 104 -15.78 -17.56 -10.24
CA ILE A 104 -16.24 -16.21 -9.89
C ILE A 104 -15.42 -15.16 -10.65
N SER A 105 -16.09 -14.37 -11.47
CA SER A 105 -15.44 -13.27 -12.18
C SER A 105 -15.12 -12.11 -11.23
N ILE A 106 -13.84 -11.75 -11.12
CA ILE A 106 -13.35 -10.60 -10.33
C ILE A 106 -12.57 -9.68 -11.26
N CYS A 107 -12.80 -8.38 -11.14
CA CYS A 107 -12.03 -7.35 -11.80
C CYS A 107 -11.49 -6.36 -10.77
N TYR A 108 -10.19 -6.33 -10.59
CA TYR A 108 -9.49 -5.33 -9.78
C TYR A 108 -9.25 -4.07 -10.60
N ILE A 109 -9.62 -2.91 -10.07
CA ILE A 109 -9.49 -1.61 -10.74
C ILE A 109 -8.44 -0.79 -9.99
N MET A 110 -7.30 -0.59 -10.64
CA MET A 110 -6.27 0.32 -10.16
C MET A 110 -6.62 1.73 -10.60
N SER A 111 -6.97 2.60 -9.64
CA SER A 111 -7.33 3.98 -9.97
C SER A 111 -6.38 5.00 -9.37
N ASP A 112 -6.11 6.04 -10.15
CA ASP A 112 -5.31 7.19 -9.73
C ASP A 112 -5.76 8.42 -10.51
N PHE A 113 -5.64 9.61 -9.95
CA PHE A 113 -5.95 10.85 -10.68
C PHE A 113 -4.80 11.25 -11.63
N THR A 114 -3.58 10.72 -11.42
CA THR A 114 -2.41 11.01 -12.24
C THR A 114 -2.30 10.07 -13.43
N LYS A 115 -2.27 10.62 -14.63
CA LYS A 115 -2.12 9.85 -15.86
C LYS A 115 -0.78 9.10 -15.94
N ASN A 116 0.28 9.69 -15.39
CA ASN A 116 1.62 9.09 -15.39
C ASN A 116 1.65 7.78 -14.57
N ASN A 117 0.95 7.72 -13.44
CA ASN A 117 0.85 6.51 -12.64
C ASN A 117 0.12 5.40 -13.42
N ILE A 118 -1.00 5.73 -14.07
CA ILE A 118 -1.73 4.76 -14.90
C ILE A 118 -0.84 4.19 -16.00
N GLN A 119 -0.08 5.01 -16.72
CA GLN A 119 0.85 4.55 -17.76
C GLN A 119 1.94 3.63 -17.20
N TYR A 120 2.42 3.91 -15.99
CA TYR A 120 3.38 3.04 -15.32
C TYR A 120 2.78 1.65 -15.03
N TYR A 121 1.55 1.58 -14.48
CA TYR A 121 0.89 0.30 -14.22
C TYR A 121 0.64 -0.49 -15.50
N GLU A 122 0.17 0.16 -16.56
CA GLU A 122 -0.09 -0.46 -17.87
C GLU A 122 1.13 -1.15 -18.48
N SER A 123 2.32 -0.62 -18.21
CA SER A 123 3.59 -1.13 -18.73
C SER A 123 4.34 -2.05 -17.77
N HIS A 124 3.84 -2.22 -16.54
CA HIS A 124 4.57 -2.96 -15.51
C HIS A 124 4.50 -4.49 -15.72
N ALA A 125 5.67 -5.13 -15.89
CA ALA A 125 5.76 -6.55 -16.22
C ALA A 125 5.05 -7.48 -15.22
N ALA A 126 5.06 -7.16 -13.91
CA ALA A 126 4.40 -7.97 -12.90
C ALA A 126 2.86 -7.95 -13.01
N LEU A 127 2.27 -6.93 -13.65
CA LEU A 127 0.82 -6.83 -13.86
C LEU A 127 0.36 -7.48 -15.18
N ALA A 128 1.27 -7.70 -16.13
CA ALA A 128 0.93 -8.25 -17.45
C ALA A 128 0.15 -9.58 -17.39
N PRO A 129 0.52 -10.59 -16.55
CA PRO A 129 -0.23 -11.84 -16.48
C PRO A 129 -1.68 -11.69 -15.97
N TYR A 130 -1.92 -10.68 -15.11
CA TYR A 130 -3.27 -10.38 -14.60
C TYR A 130 -4.10 -9.61 -15.64
N LEU A 131 -3.45 -8.75 -16.41
CA LEU A 131 -4.08 -8.03 -17.50
C LEU A 131 -4.52 -8.98 -18.63
N GLU A 132 -3.65 -9.90 -19.03
CA GLU A 132 -3.96 -10.93 -20.04
C GLU A 132 -5.13 -11.83 -19.64
N LYS A 133 -5.24 -12.15 -18.34
CA LYS A 133 -6.35 -12.92 -17.77
C LYS A 133 -7.62 -12.08 -17.56
N GLY A 134 -7.57 -10.78 -17.82
CA GLY A 134 -8.68 -9.85 -17.56
C GLY A 134 -9.04 -9.68 -16.09
N LEU A 135 -8.09 -9.88 -15.17
CA LEU A 135 -8.29 -9.76 -13.72
C LEU A 135 -8.04 -8.33 -13.20
N VAL A 136 -7.38 -7.50 -14.00
CA VAL A 136 -7.08 -6.10 -13.67
C VAL A 136 -7.54 -5.17 -14.77
N ASP A 137 -7.95 -3.97 -14.40
CA ASP A 137 -8.20 -2.84 -15.28
C ASP A 137 -7.71 -1.54 -14.62
N PHE A 138 -7.68 -0.45 -15.36
CA PHE A 138 -7.17 0.84 -14.90
C PHE A 138 -8.22 1.91 -15.08
N ALA A 139 -8.21 2.93 -14.19
CA ALA A 139 -9.08 4.09 -14.32
C ALA A 139 -8.32 5.37 -13.92
N ILE A 140 -8.38 6.40 -14.76
CA ILE A 140 -8.06 7.75 -14.31
C ILE A 140 -9.29 8.23 -13.56
N TYR A 141 -9.15 8.49 -12.27
CA TYR A 141 -10.29 8.81 -11.42
C TYR A 141 -9.91 9.72 -10.25
N ASP A 142 -10.56 10.86 -10.20
CA ASP A 142 -10.49 11.78 -9.06
C ASP A 142 -11.72 11.60 -8.16
N MET A 143 -11.51 10.95 -7.02
CA MET A 143 -12.58 10.59 -6.09
C MET A 143 -13.29 11.79 -5.44
N GLU A 144 -12.68 12.99 -5.42
CA GLU A 144 -13.30 14.17 -4.82
C GLU A 144 -14.25 14.91 -5.79
N THR A 145 -14.06 14.74 -7.09
CA THR A 145 -14.74 15.54 -8.12
C THR A 145 -15.51 14.74 -9.16
N GLU A 146 -15.12 13.48 -9.42
CA GLU A 146 -15.69 12.68 -10.49
C GLU A 146 -16.75 11.70 -9.98
N SER A 147 -17.87 11.64 -10.69
CA SER A 147 -18.98 10.73 -10.40
C SER A 147 -19.04 9.49 -11.29
N ALA A 148 -18.17 9.40 -12.28
CA ALA A 148 -18.10 8.30 -13.23
C ALA A 148 -16.70 7.69 -13.27
N ILE A 149 -16.61 6.38 -13.42
CA ILE A 149 -15.36 5.62 -13.52
C ILE A 149 -15.37 4.87 -14.85
N THR A 150 -14.41 5.19 -15.71
CA THR A 150 -14.24 4.50 -16.99
C THR A 150 -13.07 3.54 -16.94
N LEU A 151 -13.32 2.27 -17.20
CA LEU A 151 -12.32 1.22 -17.29
C LEU A 151 -11.58 1.33 -18.64
N LEU A 152 -10.28 1.55 -18.58
CA LEU A 152 -9.49 1.90 -19.77
C LEU A 152 -9.28 0.72 -20.73
N LYS A 153 -9.12 -0.51 -20.21
CA LYS A 153 -8.87 -1.69 -21.04
C LYS A 153 -10.17 -2.27 -21.61
N ARG A 154 -11.22 -2.31 -20.80
CA ARG A 154 -12.54 -2.78 -21.24
C ARG A 154 -13.34 -1.74 -21.98
N ASN A 155 -12.97 -0.47 -21.88
CA ASN A 155 -13.73 0.68 -22.41
C ASN A 155 -15.20 0.66 -21.92
N ILE A 156 -15.40 0.45 -20.62
CA ILE A 156 -16.70 0.38 -19.96
C ILE A 156 -16.79 1.50 -18.92
N CYS A 157 -17.83 2.31 -18.99
CA CYS A 157 -18.17 3.23 -17.91
C CYS A 157 -18.97 2.46 -16.83
N LEU A 158 -18.48 2.48 -15.60
CA LEU A 158 -19.19 1.88 -14.47
C LEU A 158 -20.44 2.72 -14.17
N THR A 159 -21.57 2.04 -14.14
CA THR A 159 -22.89 2.60 -13.78
C THR A 159 -23.58 1.64 -12.84
N ALA A 160 -24.69 2.06 -12.23
CA ALA A 160 -25.51 1.20 -11.37
C ALA A 160 -26.01 -0.07 -12.08
N ASP A 161 -26.20 -0.02 -13.40
CA ASP A 161 -26.61 -1.18 -14.20
C ASP A 161 -25.45 -2.15 -14.46
N VAL A 162 -24.22 -1.64 -14.56
CA VAL A 162 -23.00 -2.46 -14.71
C VAL A 162 -22.58 -3.07 -13.37
N LEU A 163 -22.74 -2.32 -12.27
CA LEU A 163 -22.42 -2.75 -10.91
C LEU A 163 -23.58 -3.55 -10.28
N VAL A 164 -23.88 -4.71 -10.85
CA VAL A 164 -24.94 -5.60 -10.33
C VAL A 164 -24.60 -6.10 -8.93
N ASN A 165 -23.35 -6.50 -8.72
CA ASN A 165 -22.78 -6.88 -7.43
C ASN A 165 -22.31 -5.66 -6.63
N PRO A 166 -22.15 -5.77 -5.30
CA PRO A 166 -21.58 -4.70 -4.50
C PRO A 166 -20.18 -4.29 -5.00
N LEU A 167 -19.95 -2.97 -5.03
CA LEU A 167 -18.61 -2.45 -5.28
C LEU A 167 -17.77 -2.61 -4.01
N THR A 168 -16.67 -3.34 -4.11
CA THR A 168 -15.65 -3.36 -3.05
C THR A 168 -14.66 -2.24 -3.28
N VAL A 169 -14.29 -1.49 -2.23
CA VAL A 169 -13.38 -0.35 -2.33
C VAL A 169 -12.26 -0.49 -1.31
N PHE A 170 -11.03 -0.26 -1.76
CA PHE A 170 -9.85 -0.12 -0.90
C PHE A 170 -9.43 1.35 -0.85
N ALA A 171 -9.27 1.87 0.38
CA ALA A 171 -8.83 3.23 0.63
C ALA A 171 -7.72 3.22 1.71
N ASN A 172 -6.47 2.99 1.29
CA ASN A 172 -5.32 2.93 2.18
C ASN A 172 -4.47 4.19 2.04
N TYR A 173 -4.26 4.93 3.14
CA TYR A 173 -3.55 6.21 3.12
C TYR A 173 -4.13 7.19 2.08
N ILE A 174 -5.47 7.24 2.06
CA ILE A 174 -6.22 8.10 1.15
C ILE A 174 -7.03 9.13 1.93
N PHE A 175 -7.71 8.70 2.99
CA PHE A 175 -8.56 9.61 3.75
C PHE A 175 -7.77 10.63 4.57
N ASP A 176 -6.49 10.41 4.81
CA ASP A 176 -5.56 11.36 5.42
C ASP A 176 -4.97 12.38 4.43
N THR A 177 -5.25 12.23 3.12
CA THR A 177 -4.68 13.06 2.04
C THR A 177 -5.72 13.79 1.19
N ILE A 178 -6.99 13.74 1.55
CA ILE A 178 -8.08 14.48 0.90
C ILE A 178 -8.75 15.46 1.86
N SER A 179 -9.61 16.34 1.35
CA SER A 179 -10.06 17.52 2.06
C SER A 179 -10.78 17.24 3.40
N HIS A 180 -10.41 18.00 4.43
CA HIS A 180 -10.99 17.97 5.77
C HIS A 180 -11.46 19.37 6.18
N ASP A 181 -12.45 19.43 7.07
CA ASP A 181 -12.75 20.61 7.86
C ASP A 181 -12.23 20.43 9.29
N ALA A 182 -11.80 21.52 9.91
CA ALA A 182 -11.22 21.50 11.24
C ALA A 182 -12.10 22.26 12.24
N PHE A 183 -12.34 21.67 13.40
CA PHE A 183 -13.17 22.24 14.44
C PHE A 183 -12.50 22.15 15.80
N SER A 184 -12.98 22.99 16.75
CA SER A 184 -12.64 22.89 18.17
C SER A 184 -13.88 23.03 19.03
N VAL A 185 -13.91 22.29 20.14
CA VAL A 185 -14.90 22.45 21.21
C VAL A 185 -14.19 23.00 22.42
N GLU A 186 -14.67 24.14 22.93
CA GLU A 186 -14.19 24.74 24.16
C GLU A 186 -15.37 25.30 25.00
N ASN A 187 -15.41 24.93 26.26
CA ASN A 187 -16.45 25.39 27.19
C ASN A 187 -17.90 25.20 26.67
N GLY A 188 -18.16 24.06 25.99
CA GLY A 188 -19.47 23.76 25.40
C GLY A 188 -19.83 24.58 24.16
N LYS A 189 -18.88 25.29 23.59
CA LYS A 189 -19.02 26.04 22.33
C LYS A 189 -18.25 25.35 21.22
N LEU A 190 -18.79 25.46 20.00
CA LEU A 190 -18.18 24.91 18.81
C LEU A 190 -17.55 26.04 17.98
N TYR A 191 -16.31 25.81 17.56
CA TYR A 191 -15.53 26.72 16.73
C TYR A 191 -15.08 26.03 15.47
N GLU A 192 -15.09 26.75 14.36
CA GLU A 192 -14.33 26.38 13.16
C GLU A 192 -12.87 26.83 13.31
N LEU A 193 -11.93 26.00 12.95
CA LEU A 193 -10.51 26.36 12.89
C LEU A 193 -10.19 26.82 11.47
N LEU A 194 -9.98 28.11 11.32
CA LEU A 194 -9.56 28.74 10.07
C LEU A 194 -8.04 28.67 9.95
N LEU A 195 -7.56 28.14 8.84
CA LEU A 195 -6.15 27.94 8.57
C LEU A 195 -5.48 29.19 8.02
N SER A 196 -4.27 29.47 8.47
CA SER A 196 -3.35 30.45 7.89
C SER A 196 -2.02 29.76 7.57
N LEU A 197 -1.45 30.07 6.40
CA LEU A 197 -0.21 29.51 5.89
C LEU A 197 0.81 30.60 5.66
N ALA A 198 2.06 30.37 6.06
CA ALA A 198 3.17 31.27 5.77
C ALA A 198 4.45 30.44 5.42
N THR A 199 5.36 31.08 4.67
CA THR A 199 6.66 30.52 4.29
C THR A 199 7.78 31.53 4.53
N PRO A 200 9.06 31.14 4.68
CA PRO A 200 10.20 32.04 4.69
C PRO A 200 10.24 32.93 3.43
N GLU A 201 10.61 34.22 3.58
CA GLU A 201 10.60 35.19 2.47
C GLU A 201 11.55 34.80 1.32
N ASP A 202 12.65 34.10 1.62
CA ASP A 202 13.63 33.68 0.62
C ASP A 202 13.08 32.66 -0.37
N ASN A 203 12.09 31.86 0.03
CA ASN A 203 11.48 30.84 -0.83
C ASN A 203 10.56 31.40 -1.92
N MET A 204 10.22 32.69 -1.86
CA MET A 204 9.39 33.34 -2.88
C MET A 204 10.20 34.12 -3.92
N LYS A 205 11.52 34.24 -3.75
CA LYS A 205 12.41 34.93 -4.68
C LYS A 205 12.85 34.06 -5.85
N ASP A 206 12.85 32.76 -5.67
CA ASP A 206 13.18 31.78 -6.70
C ASP A 206 11.92 31.29 -7.40
N SER A 207 12.00 31.08 -8.72
CA SER A 207 10.92 30.55 -9.56
C SER A 207 10.59 29.07 -9.25
N HIS A 208 11.05 28.53 -8.12
CA HIS A 208 10.80 27.16 -7.70
C HIS A 208 9.50 27.04 -6.89
N PRO A 209 8.74 25.96 -7.03
CA PRO A 209 7.57 25.71 -6.21
C PRO A 209 7.96 25.65 -4.72
N ILE A 210 7.13 26.24 -3.86
CA ILE A 210 7.33 26.23 -2.40
C ILE A 210 7.30 24.78 -1.91
N SER A 211 8.37 24.35 -1.23
CA SER A 211 8.40 23.04 -0.57
C SER A 211 7.43 23.03 0.60
N MET A 212 6.55 22.02 0.66
CA MET A 212 5.51 21.91 1.69
C MET A 212 6.09 21.83 3.11
N ASP A 213 7.27 21.23 3.29
CA ASP A 213 7.95 21.10 4.59
C ASP A 213 8.45 22.44 5.16
N GLN A 214 8.42 23.51 4.35
CA GLN A 214 8.79 24.86 4.76
C GLN A 214 7.56 25.74 5.07
N ILE A 215 6.36 25.17 5.00
CA ILE A 215 5.12 25.87 5.31
C ILE A 215 4.87 25.80 6.82
N SER A 216 4.70 26.96 7.44
CA SER A 216 4.15 27.06 8.79
C SER A 216 2.62 27.18 8.73
N VAL A 217 1.98 26.50 9.66
CA VAL A 217 0.52 26.42 9.77
C VAL A 217 0.09 27.02 11.09
N ASP A 218 -0.88 27.90 11.05
CA ASP A 218 -1.51 28.48 12.23
C ASP A 218 -3.03 28.47 12.09
N TYR A 219 -3.75 28.50 13.22
CA TYR A 219 -5.20 28.41 13.26
C TYR A 219 -5.82 29.58 14.06
N VAL A 220 -6.92 30.10 13.52
CA VAL A 220 -7.78 31.07 14.21
C VAL A 220 -9.14 30.46 14.45
N MET A 221 -9.61 30.55 15.68
CA MET A 221 -10.93 30.05 16.08
C MET A 221 -12.03 31.04 15.73
N ARG A 222 -13.06 30.56 15.02
CA ARG A 222 -14.27 31.31 14.73
C ARG A 222 -15.48 30.59 15.32
N GLU A 223 -16.16 31.17 16.32
CA GLU A 223 -17.38 30.59 16.89
C GLU A 223 -18.44 30.41 15.80
N ILE A 224 -19.00 29.23 15.70
CA ILE A 224 -20.02 28.89 14.71
C ILE A 224 -21.39 28.65 15.37
N LYS A 225 -22.44 28.98 14.64
CA LYS A 225 -23.82 28.65 15.02
C LYS A 225 -24.31 27.48 14.20
N GLN A 226 -25.08 26.61 14.81
CA GLN A 226 -25.74 25.51 14.12
C GLN A 226 -27.07 26.01 13.47
N PRO A 227 -27.49 25.48 12.30
CA PRO A 227 -26.76 24.50 11.47
C PRO A 227 -25.57 25.15 10.74
N TYR A 228 -24.49 24.40 10.56
CA TYR A 228 -23.27 24.87 9.89
C TYR A 228 -23.21 24.43 8.41
N TYR A 229 -23.42 23.12 8.15
CA TYR A 229 -23.40 22.57 6.80
C TYR A 229 -24.74 22.69 6.07
N GLY A 230 -25.85 22.79 6.81
CA GLY A 230 -27.19 22.66 6.25
C GLY A 230 -27.53 21.22 5.83
N ASP A 231 -26.66 20.26 6.17
CA ASP A 231 -26.85 18.83 6.04
C ASP A 231 -27.22 18.25 7.41
N PRO A 232 -28.42 17.67 7.58
CA PRO A 232 -28.89 17.24 8.90
C PRO A 232 -28.01 16.22 9.59
N GLN A 233 -27.29 15.36 8.83
CA GLN A 233 -26.43 14.33 9.39
C GLN A 233 -25.11 14.92 9.87
N LEU A 234 -24.49 15.78 9.05
CA LEU A 234 -23.25 16.45 9.42
C LEU A 234 -23.47 17.44 10.58
N ASP A 235 -24.57 18.17 10.56
CA ASP A 235 -24.91 19.11 11.64
C ASP A 235 -25.25 18.38 12.95
N SER A 236 -25.95 17.23 12.89
CA SER A 236 -26.20 16.37 14.05
C SER A 236 -24.89 15.82 14.65
N MET A 237 -23.94 15.45 13.82
CA MET A 237 -22.62 14.96 14.26
C MET A 237 -21.83 16.08 14.96
N LEU A 238 -21.82 17.28 14.41
CA LEU A 238 -21.19 18.43 15.04
C LEU A 238 -21.84 18.78 16.39
N GLU A 239 -23.16 18.71 16.50
CA GLU A 239 -23.89 18.95 17.75
C GLU A 239 -23.59 17.85 18.80
N GLU A 240 -23.48 16.58 18.39
CA GLU A 240 -23.04 15.49 19.28
C GLU A 240 -21.63 15.76 19.82
N TYR A 241 -20.67 16.12 18.95
CA TYR A 241 -19.30 16.41 19.36
C TYR A 241 -19.23 17.61 20.31
N LYS A 242 -19.97 18.69 20.02
CA LYS A 242 -20.07 19.85 20.90
C LYS A 242 -20.59 19.49 22.29
N ASN A 243 -21.58 18.59 22.38
CA ASN A 243 -22.23 18.24 23.64
C ASN A 243 -21.46 17.16 24.43
N THR A 244 -20.57 16.42 23.79
CA THR A 244 -19.91 15.25 24.39
C THR A 244 -18.42 15.50 24.66
N LEU A 245 -17.74 16.23 23.78
CA LEU A 245 -16.32 16.56 23.94
C LEU A 245 -16.16 17.81 24.80
N THR A 246 -15.07 17.86 25.59
CA THR A 246 -14.91 18.94 26.60
C THR A 246 -14.03 20.09 26.11
N SER A 247 -12.80 19.78 25.74
CA SER A 247 -11.81 20.74 25.24
C SER A 247 -10.90 20.00 24.27
N THR A 248 -11.15 20.18 22.97
CA THR A 248 -10.45 19.41 21.93
C THR A 248 -10.60 20.04 20.57
N SER A 249 -9.66 19.70 19.68
CA SER A 249 -9.78 19.98 18.26
C SER A 249 -9.84 18.69 17.45
N PHE A 250 -10.71 18.65 16.45
CA PHE A 250 -10.90 17.47 15.63
C PHE A 250 -11.09 17.81 14.15
N LEU A 251 -10.80 16.85 13.29
CA LEU A 251 -11.04 16.93 11.85
C LEU A 251 -12.37 16.25 11.51
N LEU A 252 -13.12 16.84 10.60
CA LEU A 252 -14.24 16.19 9.93
C LEU A 252 -13.83 15.84 8.49
N PRO A 253 -13.81 14.54 8.10
CA PRO A 253 -13.28 14.11 6.81
C PRO A 253 -14.30 14.35 5.68
N ILE A 254 -14.54 15.63 5.36
CA ILE A 254 -15.59 16.04 4.41
C ILE A 254 -15.32 15.56 2.99
N GLY A 255 -14.05 15.52 2.56
CA GLY A 255 -13.65 14.94 1.28
C GLY A 255 -13.95 13.44 1.20
N SER A 256 -13.62 12.69 2.27
CA SER A 256 -13.95 11.27 2.36
C SER A 256 -15.46 11.02 2.28
N ILE A 257 -16.24 11.82 2.99
CA ILE A 257 -17.72 11.71 2.97
C ILE A 257 -18.27 12.00 1.57
N ARG A 258 -17.74 13.00 0.86
CA ARG A 258 -18.12 13.28 -0.54
C ARG A 258 -17.77 12.12 -1.46
N ALA A 259 -16.55 11.61 -1.39
CA ALA A 259 -16.10 10.47 -2.18
C ALA A 259 -16.96 9.22 -1.93
N ILE A 260 -17.23 8.90 -0.67
CA ILE A 260 -18.12 7.80 -0.27
C ILE A 260 -19.51 7.98 -0.86
N ASN A 261 -20.07 9.20 -0.83
CA ASN A 261 -21.38 9.50 -1.42
C ASN A 261 -21.42 9.27 -2.94
N LEU A 262 -20.37 9.68 -3.66
CA LEU A 262 -20.28 9.44 -5.10
C LEU A 262 -20.22 7.94 -5.39
N LEU A 263 -19.42 7.18 -4.66
CA LEU A 263 -19.31 5.73 -4.80
C LEU A 263 -20.60 4.99 -4.42
N LYS A 264 -21.30 5.42 -3.36
CA LYS A 264 -22.62 4.87 -2.99
C LYS A 264 -23.64 5.05 -4.11
N LYS A 265 -23.72 6.25 -4.68
CA LYS A 265 -24.62 6.53 -5.81
C LYS A 265 -24.26 5.67 -7.02
N LEU A 266 -22.96 5.56 -7.36
CA LEU A 266 -22.47 4.73 -8.45
C LEU A 266 -22.84 3.26 -8.26
N ALA A 267 -22.69 2.74 -7.04
CA ALA A 267 -22.94 1.34 -6.69
C ALA A 267 -24.40 1.04 -6.28
N ASN A 268 -25.34 1.97 -6.49
CA ASN A 268 -26.72 1.84 -6.06
C ASN A 268 -26.84 1.41 -4.57
N ASP A 269 -26.11 2.12 -3.72
CA ASP A 269 -25.96 1.89 -2.27
C ASP A 269 -25.38 0.52 -1.85
N LYS A 270 -24.86 -0.30 -2.78
CA LYS A 270 -24.22 -1.58 -2.46
C LYS A 270 -22.71 -1.41 -2.42
N LEU A 271 -22.18 -0.98 -1.29
CA LEU A 271 -20.77 -0.68 -1.10
C LEU A 271 -20.17 -1.51 0.04
N PHE A 272 -18.97 -2.07 -0.17
CA PHE A 272 -18.11 -2.63 0.87
C PHE A 272 -16.76 -1.91 0.81
N LEU A 273 -16.41 -1.14 1.85
CA LEU A 273 -15.21 -0.31 1.91
C LEU A 273 -14.28 -0.83 3.00
N ILE A 274 -13.01 -1.05 2.68
CA ILE A 274 -11.94 -1.34 3.63
C ILE A 274 -10.93 -0.19 3.56
N SER A 275 -10.61 0.37 4.72
CA SER A 275 -9.67 1.50 4.83
C SER A 275 -8.68 1.27 5.95
N SER A 276 -7.41 1.57 5.67
CA SER A 276 -6.34 1.61 6.67
C SER A 276 -5.63 2.95 6.62
N ASP A 277 -5.65 3.65 7.76
CA ASP A 277 -5.06 4.97 7.88
C ASP A 277 -4.66 5.28 9.33
N LYS A 278 -3.85 6.31 9.54
CA LYS A 278 -3.65 6.86 10.89
C LYS A 278 -4.90 7.62 11.32
N GLY A 279 -5.41 7.39 12.52
CA GLY A 279 -6.63 8.08 12.89
C GLY A 279 -7.19 7.76 14.25
N TYR A 280 -8.36 8.33 14.49
CA TYR A 280 -9.16 8.20 15.71
C TYR A 280 -10.45 7.46 15.38
N ASN A 281 -10.73 6.37 16.10
CA ASN A 281 -11.89 5.51 15.81
C ASN A 281 -12.90 5.41 16.95
N THR A 282 -12.72 6.19 18.01
CA THR A 282 -13.68 6.30 19.11
C THR A 282 -13.88 7.76 19.51
N LEU A 283 -15.05 8.09 20.02
CA LEU A 283 -15.31 9.43 20.56
C LEU A 283 -14.31 9.81 21.66
N LYS A 284 -14.00 8.87 22.57
CA LYS A 284 -12.99 9.07 23.63
C LYS A 284 -11.60 9.42 23.07
N SER A 285 -11.22 8.89 21.92
CA SER A 285 -9.91 9.18 21.31
C SER A 285 -9.84 10.56 20.66
N LEU A 286 -10.96 11.25 20.53
CA LEU A 286 -11.06 12.62 20.01
C LEU A 286 -10.99 13.68 21.14
N ASP A 287 -10.98 13.28 22.41
CA ASP A 287 -10.96 14.24 23.53
C ASP A 287 -9.53 14.67 23.85
N ASN A 288 -9.36 15.93 24.32
CA ASN A 288 -8.07 16.52 24.68
C ASN A 288 -7.01 16.57 23.54
N LEU A 289 -7.43 16.64 22.30
CA LEU A 289 -6.52 16.83 21.18
C LEU A 289 -6.19 18.32 20.99
N HIS A 290 -4.93 18.60 20.64
CA HIS A 290 -4.50 19.91 20.19
C HIS A 290 -5.01 20.22 18.78
N HIS A 291 -4.77 21.45 18.31
CA HIS A 291 -5.06 21.80 16.91
C HIS A 291 -4.40 20.79 15.96
N PRO A 292 -5.03 20.49 14.81
CA PRO A 292 -4.51 19.48 13.88
C PRO A 292 -3.10 19.80 13.44
N SER A 293 -2.20 18.80 13.52
CA SER A 293 -0.84 18.91 13.00
C SER A 293 -0.72 18.21 11.66
N LEU A 294 -0.05 18.83 10.71
CA LEU A 294 0.27 18.25 9.41
C LEU A 294 1.63 17.55 9.50
N SER A 295 1.69 16.31 9.04
CA SER A 295 2.95 15.57 8.92
C SER A 295 3.46 15.70 7.49
N PHE A 296 4.56 16.44 7.31
CA PHE A 296 5.15 16.65 5.99
C PHE A 296 6.19 15.58 5.65
N HIS A 297 6.16 15.10 4.40
CA HIS A 297 7.08 14.10 3.85
C HIS A 297 7.09 14.16 2.31
N GLY A 298 7.41 15.33 1.74
CA GLY A 298 7.22 15.66 0.32
C GLY A 298 5.76 16.04 -0.01
N SER A 299 4.81 15.31 0.52
CA SER A 299 3.39 15.61 0.66
C SER A 299 3.08 15.90 2.13
N PHE A 300 1.81 15.96 2.51
CA PHE A 300 1.40 15.99 3.91
C PHE A 300 0.30 14.97 4.19
N SER A 301 0.19 14.57 5.45
CA SER A 301 -0.88 13.71 5.95
C SER A 301 -1.35 14.16 7.32
N MET A 302 -2.56 13.74 7.71
CA MET A 302 -3.16 14.04 9.00
C MET A 302 -3.89 12.83 9.58
N MET A 303 -4.45 12.99 10.77
CA MET A 303 -5.18 11.91 11.43
C MET A 303 -6.64 11.88 10.95
N VAL A 304 -7.08 10.72 10.45
CA VAL A 304 -8.46 10.51 9.98
C VAL A 304 -9.40 10.33 11.17
N ASN A 305 -10.56 10.96 11.12
CA ASN A 305 -11.63 10.73 12.08
C ASN A 305 -12.53 9.57 11.62
N PHE A 306 -12.12 8.32 11.92
CA PHE A 306 -12.90 7.13 11.62
C PHE A 306 -14.21 7.02 12.41
N HIS A 307 -14.29 7.67 13.59
CA HIS A 307 -15.54 7.77 14.33
C HIS A 307 -16.59 8.55 13.51
N ALA A 308 -16.22 9.66 12.88
CA ALA A 308 -17.12 10.42 12.02
C ALA A 308 -17.60 9.57 10.81
N LEU A 309 -16.69 8.83 10.18
CA LEU A 309 -17.04 7.92 9.08
C LEU A 309 -17.99 6.82 9.53
N SER A 310 -17.74 6.21 10.70
CA SER A 310 -18.63 5.16 11.24
C SER A 310 -20.04 5.68 11.53
N ARG A 311 -20.14 6.87 12.10
CA ARG A 311 -21.43 7.56 12.32
C ARG A 311 -22.12 7.82 11.00
N TYR A 312 -21.38 8.36 10.02
CA TYR A 312 -21.93 8.66 8.71
C TYR A 312 -22.53 7.40 8.03
N PHE A 313 -21.82 6.26 8.04
CA PHE A 313 -22.37 5.01 7.50
C PHE A 313 -23.60 4.54 8.27
N LYS A 314 -23.56 4.57 9.60
CA LYS A 314 -24.67 4.11 10.45
C LYS A 314 -25.92 4.95 10.25
N ASP A 315 -25.78 6.27 10.23
CA ASP A 315 -26.90 7.20 10.06
C ASP A 315 -27.54 7.14 8.65
N ASN A 316 -26.79 6.57 7.68
CA ASN A 316 -27.28 6.28 6.32
C ASN A 316 -27.73 4.82 6.11
N GLY A 317 -28.05 4.09 7.19
CA GLY A 317 -28.58 2.73 7.10
C GLY A 317 -27.52 1.67 6.71
N GLY A 318 -26.23 2.03 6.77
CA GLY A 318 -25.12 1.12 6.60
C GLY A 318 -24.63 0.53 7.93
N ASP A 319 -23.49 -0.15 7.87
CA ASP A 319 -22.84 -0.75 9.02
C ASP A 319 -21.33 -0.53 8.98
N TYR A 320 -20.67 -0.77 10.12
CA TYR A 320 -19.23 -0.60 10.24
C TYR A 320 -18.59 -1.60 11.20
N PHE A 321 -17.31 -1.87 10.98
CA PHE A 321 -16.44 -2.61 11.87
C PHE A 321 -15.17 -1.79 12.11
N LEU A 322 -15.01 -1.27 13.33
CA LEU A 322 -13.84 -0.51 13.74
C LEU A 322 -12.93 -1.38 14.60
N GLN A 323 -11.65 -1.36 14.29
CA GLN A 323 -10.64 -1.98 15.15
C GLN A 323 -10.67 -1.39 16.56
N THR A 324 -10.59 -2.23 17.60
CA THR A 324 -10.40 -1.76 18.98
C THR A 324 -9.18 -0.83 19.07
N PRO A 325 -9.29 0.33 19.77
CA PRO A 325 -8.23 1.32 19.81
C PRO A 325 -6.88 0.75 20.27
N ARG A 326 -5.88 0.85 19.41
CA ARG A 326 -4.48 0.54 19.69
C ARG A 326 -3.56 1.54 18.98
N LYS A 327 -2.29 1.61 19.35
CA LYS A 327 -1.34 2.54 18.76
C LYS A 327 -1.06 2.18 17.29
N GLY A 328 -0.90 3.18 16.43
CA GLY A 328 -0.54 3.01 15.03
C GLY A 328 -1.73 3.14 14.07
N ILE A 329 -1.64 2.45 12.93
CA ILE A 329 -2.66 2.46 11.88
C ILE A 329 -3.99 1.86 12.37
N LYS A 330 -5.09 2.38 11.85
CA LYS A 330 -6.45 1.87 12.09
C LYS A 330 -6.96 1.24 10.81
N THR A 331 -7.29 -0.06 10.89
CA THR A 331 -7.99 -0.74 9.80
C THR A 331 -9.46 -0.82 10.15
N SER A 332 -10.30 -0.44 9.22
CA SER A 332 -11.76 -0.37 9.41
C SER A 332 -12.47 -0.89 8.17
N ALA A 333 -13.64 -1.50 8.38
CA ALA A 333 -14.53 -1.92 7.31
C ALA A 333 -15.87 -1.22 7.44
N PHE A 334 -16.45 -0.85 6.33
CA PHE A 334 -17.75 -0.15 6.25
C PHE A 334 -18.58 -0.77 5.14
N CYS A 335 -19.89 -0.78 5.31
CA CYS A 335 -20.79 -1.16 4.22
C CYS A 335 -22.03 -0.24 4.13
N SER A 336 -22.55 -0.11 2.92
CA SER A 336 -23.80 0.60 2.64
C SER A 336 -24.76 -0.33 1.92
N GLY A 337 -26.05 -0.26 2.23
CA GLY A 337 -27.07 -1.15 1.69
C GLY A 337 -26.95 -2.62 2.13
N LEU A 338 -26.11 -2.89 3.12
CA LEU A 338 -25.73 -4.20 3.64
C LEU A 338 -25.62 -4.14 5.16
N ASN A 339 -25.65 -5.32 5.82
CA ASN A 339 -25.40 -5.41 7.25
C ASN A 339 -24.45 -6.57 7.53
N PHE A 340 -23.41 -6.35 8.30
CA PHE A 340 -22.42 -7.38 8.65
C PHE A 340 -23.02 -8.53 9.47
N ALA A 341 -24.10 -8.29 10.22
CA ALA A 341 -24.82 -9.36 10.92
C ALA A 341 -25.39 -10.44 9.98
N ASP A 342 -25.66 -10.10 8.72
CA ASP A 342 -26.14 -11.03 7.69
C ASP A 342 -24.97 -11.74 6.94
N MET A 343 -23.73 -11.47 7.31
CA MET A 343 -22.51 -11.89 6.60
C MET A 343 -21.55 -12.58 7.57
N PRO A 344 -21.83 -13.84 7.97
CA PRO A 344 -21.07 -14.52 9.03
C PRO A 344 -19.62 -14.82 8.65
N ALA A 345 -19.33 -15.20 7.39
CA ALA A 345 -17.98 -15.47 6.95
C ALA A 345 -17.15 -14.17 6.88
N THR A 346 -17.76 -13.07 6.41
CA THR A 346 -17.15 -11.73 6.42
C THR A 346 -16.86 -11.26 7.84
N SER A 347 -17.82 -11.44 8.75
CA SER A 347 -17.67 -11.06 10.16
C SER A 347 -16.54 -11.83 10.83
N LEU A 348 -16.41 -13.13 10.57
CA LEU A 348 -15.29 -13.93 11.06
C LEU A 348 -13.96 -13.42 10.50
N ALA A 349 -13.87 -13.16 9.20
CA ALA A 349 -12.67 -12.62 8.58
C ALA A 349 -12.29 -11.23 9.12
N MET A 350 -13.26 -10.35 9.43
CA MET A 350 -13.01 -9.07 10.11
C MET A 350 -12.44 -9.27 11.52
N GLN A 351 -12.99 -10.22 12.28
CA GLN A 351 -12.45 -10.57 13.60
C GLN A 351 -11.02 -11.08 13.53
N GLU A 352 -10.67 -11.89 12.53
CA GLU A 352 -9.31 -12.41 12.36
C GLU A 352 -8.33 -11.35 11.84
N CYS A 353 -8.70 -10.63 10.77
CA CYS A 353 -7.78 -9.79 10.00
C CYS A 353 -7.72 -8.34 10.47
N ILE A 354 -8.78 -7.83 11.13
CA ILE A 354 -8.83 -6.45 11.63
C ILE A 354 -8.65 -6.41 13.15
N GLU A 355 -9.24 -7.34 13.90
CA GLU A 355 -9.21 -7.31 15.35
C GLU A 355 -8.20 -8.28 15.97
N GLY A 356 -8.15 -9.54 15.53
CA GLY A 356 -7.35 -10.59 16.16
C GLY A 356 -5.86 -10.38 16.00
N PHE A 357 -5.38 -10.26 14.76
CA PHE A 357 -4.01 -9.86 14.43
C PHE A 357 -4.03 -8.82 13.32
N SER A 358 -4.06 -7.58 13.72
CA SER A 358 -4.28 -6.43 12.83
C SER A 358 -2.99 -5.98 12.13
N PRO A 359 -3.11 -5.16 11.06
CA PRO A 359 -1.97 -4.43 10.52
C PRO A 359 -1.18 -3.63 11.56
N ALA A 360 -1.85 -3.05 12.57
CA ALA A 360 -1.18 -2.31 13.66
C ALA A 360 -0.32 -3.23 14.53
N ASP A 361 -0.79 -4.45 14.83
CA ASP A 361 -0.04 -5.44 15.62
C ASP A 361 1.15 -5.95 14.82
N TYR A 362 0.93 -6.31 13.54
CA TYR A 362 2.00 -6.70 12.62
C TYR A 362 3.11 -5.65 12.58
N PHE A 363 2.74 -4.37 12.41
CA PHE A 363 3.71 -3.27 12.38
C PHE A 363 4.46 -3.08 13.67
N THR A 364 3.79 -3.26 14.81
CA THR A 364 4.41 -3.14 16.13
C THR A 364 5.48 -4.21 16.31
N LEU A 365 5.18 -5.45 15.94
CA LEU A 365 6.15 -6.56 15.97
C LEU A 365 7.26 -6.36 14.95
N HIS A 366 6.92 -6.03 13.71
CA HIS A 366 7.90 -5.79 12.65
C HIS A 366 8.91 -4.70 13.02
N ARG A 367 8.46 -3.58 13.62
CA ARG A 367 9.35 -2.51 14.09
C ARG A 367 10.29 -3.02 15.15
N ARG A 368 9.79 -3.75 16.14
CA ARG A 368 10.62 -4.30 17.20
C ARG A 368 11.66 -5.29 16.68
N MET A 369 11.28 -6.13 15.73
CA MET A 369 12.19 -7.04 15.05
C MET A 369 13.28 -6.29 14.29
N ASN A 370 12.92 -5.20 13.58
CA ASN A 370 13.91 -4.36 12.88
C ASN A 370 14.91 -3.69 13.85
N ASP A 371 14.48 -3.29 15.05
CA ASP A 371 15.35 -2.65 16.05
C ASP A 371 16.39 -3.62 16.62
N SER A 372 16.15 -4.93 16.57
CA SER A 372 17.00 -5.97 17.16
C SER A 372 17.42 -7.08 16.17
N PHE A 373 17.34 -6.85 14.86
CA PHE A 373 17.58 -7.91 13.89
C PHE A 373 19.01 -8.48 13.91
N ASN A 374 20.02 -7.69 14.32
CA ASN A 374 21.40 -8.17 14.48
C ASN A 374 21.56 -9.22 15.60
N GLU A 375 20.61 -9.27 16.54
CA GLU A 375 20.60 -10.21 17.66
C GLU A 375 19.77 -11.47 17.36
N CYS A 376 18.96 -11.44 16.28
CA CYS A 376 18.09 -12.56 15.92
C CYS A 376 18.90 -13.76 15.40
N ASN A 377 18.50 -14.96 15.80
CA ASN A 377 18.93 -16.21 15.18
C ASN A 377 18.11 -16.49 13.90
N LEU A 378 18.54 -17.49 13.12
CA LEU A 378 17.91 -17.79 11.84
C LEU A 378 16.46 -18.29 12.00
N GLU A 379 16.15 -19.02 13.07
CA GLU A 379 14.79 -19.49 13.39
C GLU A 379 13.82 -18.32 13.60
N THR A 380 14.22 -17.29 14.36
CA THR A 380 13.43 -16.07 14.57
C THR A 380 13.21 -15.32 13.25
N ILE A 381 14.24 -15.24 12.40
CA ILE A 381 14.14 -14.60 11.08
C ILE A 381 13.17 -15.38 10.19
N ALA A 382 13.26 -16.72 10.16
CA ALA A 382 12.37 -17.57 9.40
C ALA A 382 10.90 -17.42 9.83
N ALA A 383 10.65 -17.35 11.14
CA ALA A 383 9.32 -17.09 11.67
C ALA A 383 8.79 -15.71 11.26
N HIS A 384 9.63 -14.67 11.24
CA HIS A 384 9.26 -13.33 10.80
C HIS A 384 8.96 -13.28 9.30
N LEU A 385 9.78 -13.92 8.47
CA LEU A 385 9.52 -14.05 7.03
C LEU A 385 8.18 -14.76 6.77
N ASN A 386 7.91 -15.85 7.47
CA ASN A 386 6.64 -16.56 7.35
C ASN A 386 5.44 -15.71 7.80
N LEU A 387 5.54 -15.04 8.94
CA LEU A 387 4.51 -14.13 9.46
C LEU A 387 4.19 -12.98 8.48
N SER A 388 5.20 -12.50 7.78
CA SER A 388 5.07 -11.44 6.76
C SER A 388 4.51 -11.92 5.43
N ASN A 389 4.15 -13.20 5.31
CA ASN A 389 3.86 -13.86 4.03
C ASN A 389 5.02 -13.74 3.02
N TRP A 390 6.25 -13.93 3.49
CA TRP A 390 7.48 -13.93 2.68
C TRP A 390 7.71 -12.60 1.95
N ASP A 391 7.72 -11.51 2.72
CA ASP A 391 7.88 -10.15 2.20
C ASP A 391 9.30 -9.91 1.69
N PRO A 392 9.48 -9.55 0.39
CA PRO A 392 10.76 -9.20 -0.19
C PRO A 392 11.49 -8.07 0.55
N HIS A 393 10.75 -7.10 1.07
CA HIS A 393 11.35 -5.97 1.80
C HIS A 393 11.99 -6.40 3.12
N ILE A 394 11.36 -7.33 3.83
CA ILE A 394 11.93 -7.91 5.05
C ILE A 394 13.16 -8.75 4.71
N TYR A 395 13.05 -9.58 3.68
CA TYR A 395 14.16 -10.42 3.24
C TYR A 395 15.38 -9.57 2.89
N LEU A 396 15.23 -8.54 2.04
CA LEU A 396 16.33 -7.63 1.67
C LEU A 396 17.02 -7.00 2.88
N LYS A 397 16.25 -6.54 3.86
CA LYS A 397 16.81 -5.97 5.09
C LYS A 397 17.62 -6.97 5.91
N LEU A 398 17.28 -8.24 5.83
CA LEU A 398 17.86 -9.31 6.65
C LEU A 398 18.90 -10.15 5.88
N THR A 399 19.11 -9.94 4.59
CA THR A 399 19.95 -10.76 3.72
C THR A 399 21.35 -10.97 4.30
N ASN A 400 22.04 -9.91 4.71
CA ASN A 400 23.37 -10.01 5.29
C ASN A 400 23.38 -10.85 6.58
N ARG A 401 22.36 -10.67 7.44
CA ARG A 401 22.24 -11.43 8.67
C ARG A 401 21.91 -12.90 8.39
N ILE A 402 20.99 -13.17 7.47
CA ILE A 402 20.66 -14.54 7.02
C ILE A 402 21.93 -15.24 6.56
N ASN A 403 22.66 -14.65 5.61
CA ASN A 403 23.86 -15.25 5.04
C ASN A 403 24.96 -15.50 6.09
N SER A 404 25.11 -14.62 7.09
CA SER A 404 26.09 -14.79 8.17
C SER A 404 25.75 -15.94 9.13
N LEU A 405 24.51 -16.41 9.16
CA LEU A 405 24.04 -17.45 10.06
C LEU A 405 23.95 -18.84 9.41
N LEU A 406 24.06 -18.95 8.08
CA LEU A 406 23.79 -20.19 7.34
C LEU A 406 24.70 -21.36 7.74
N GLU A 407 25.98 -21.10 8.07
CA GLU A 407 26.94 -22.15 8.42
C GLU A 407 26.67 -22.77 9.80
N GLU A 408 26.14 -21.98 10.74
CA GLU A 408 25.92 -22.39 12.13
C GLU A 408 24.47 -22.82 12.41
N ALA A 409 23.53 -22.55 11.46
CA ALA A 409 22.13 -22.82 11.65
C ALA A 409 21.78 -24.31 11.47
N ASP A 410 20.68 -24.71 12.11
CA ASP A 410 20.15 -26.04 11.89
C ASP A 410 19.64 -26.21 10.44
N LYS A 411 19.75 -27.46 9.94
CA LYS A 411 19.41 -27.76 8.55
C LYS A 411 17.92 -27.61 8.23
N ASP A 412 17.06 -27.81 9.19
CA ASP A 412 15.60 -27.73 8.98
C ASP A 412 15.18 -26.29 8.77
N THR A 413 15.73 -25.36 9.57
CA THR A 413 15.49 -23.91 9.40
C THR A 413 16.04 -23.39 8.07
N VAL A 414 17.26 -23.81 7.68
CA VAL A 414 17.83 -23.44 6.38
C VAL A 414 16.97 -23.97 5.24
N SER A 415 16.57 -25.25 5.32
CA SER A 415 15.69 -25.88 4.33
C SER A 415 14.33 -25.19 4.23
N PHE A 416 13.75 -24.81 5.37
CA PHE A 416 12.47 -24.08 5.41
C PHE A 416 12.56 -22.73 4.70
N ILE A 417 13.63 -21.98 4.92
CA ILE A 417 13.85 -20.70 4.20
C ILE A 417 14.05 -20.97 2.70
N ALA A 418 14.93 -21.93 2.34
CA ALA A 418 15.24 -22.24 0.95
C ALA A 418 13.99 -22.67 0.15
N GLN A 419 13.12 -23.51 0.73
CA GLN A 419 11.88 -23.97 0.10
C GLN A 419 10.83 -22.88 -0.10
N ASN A 420 11.00 -21.72 0.52
CA ASN A 420 10.05 -20.61 0.41
C ASN A 420 10.64 -19.38 -0.31
N MET A 421 11.84 -19.48 -0.90
CA MET A 421 12.44 -18.37 -1.66
C MET A 421 11.64 -18.02 -2.92
N ASP A 422 10.96 -18.97 -3.51
CA ASP A 422 10.02 -18.77 -4.62
C ASP A 422 8.86 -17.85 -4.23
N LYS A 423 8.38 -17.93 -2.97
CA LYS A 423 7.33 -17.03 -2.46
C LYS A 423 7.83 -15.60 -2.32
N ILE A 424 9.08 -15.41 -1.88
CA ILE A 424 9.71 -14.08 -1.84
C ILE A 424 9.83 -13.53 -3.26
N ALA A 425 10.34 -14.33 -4.19
CA ALA A 425 10.44 -13.95 -5.59
C ALA A 425 9.08 -13.61 -6.22
N ALA A 426 8.04 -14.42 -5.93
CA ALA A 426 6.69 -14.20 -6.43
C ALA A 426 6.00 -12.96 -5.84
N ASN A 427 6.44 -12.45 -4.68
CA ASN A 427 5.98 -11.20 -4.08
C ASN A 427 6.77 -9.97 -4.55
N TYR A 428 7.78 -10.16 -5.43
CA TYR A 428 8.62 -9.06 -5.88
C TYR A 428 7.91 -8.19 -6.91
N TYR A 429 7.72 -6.93 -6.54
CA TYR A 429 7.26 -5.86 -7.42
C TYR A 429 8.41 -4.87 -7.62
N TYR A 430 8.97 -4.86 -8.82
CA TYR A 430 10.11 -3.99 -9.11
C TYR A 430 9.72 -2.52 -9.07
N MET A 431 10.49 -1.73 -8.33
CA MET A 431 10.39 -0.27 -8.29
C MET A 431 11.67 0.34 -8.84
N PRO A 432 11.62 1.46 -9.56
CA PRO A 432 12.81 2.14 -10.03
C PRO A 432 13.80 2.42 -8.89
N LYS A 433 15.09 2.12 -9.11
CA LYS A 433 16.18 2.28 -8.13
C LYS A 433 16.07 1.42 -6.86
N ALA A 434 15.15 0.47 -6.79
CA ALA A 434 15.09 -0.48 -5.70
C ALA A 434 16.13 -1.59 -5.86
N GLU A 435 16.58 -2.16 -4.75
CA GLU A 435 17.43 -3.36 -4.76
C GLU A 435 16.70 -4.54 -5.39
N CYS A 436 17.44 -5.37 -6.13
CA CYS A 436 16.88 -6.54 -6.80
C CYS A 436 16.87 -7.74 -5.86
N VAL A 437 15.69 -8.10 -5.35
CA VAL A 437 15.55 -9.25 -4.45
C VAL A 437 15.98 -10.56 -5.09
N LEU A 438 15.82 -10.72 -6.41
CA LEU A 438 16.20 -11.95 -7.11
C LEU A 438 17.71 -12.16 -7.10
N PHE A 439 18.50 -11.06 -7.18
CA PHE A 439 19.94 -11.12 -7.02
C PHE A 439 20.34 -11.63 -5.64
N GLU A 440 19.68 -11.13 -4.59
CA GLU A 440 19.97 -11.54 -3.21
C GLU A 440 19.52 -12.99 -2.92
N ILE A 441 18.45 -13.46 -3.55
CA ILE A 441 18.05 -14.88 -3.52
C ILE A 441 19.12 -15.74 -4.20
N ALA A 442 19.67 -15.29 -5.32
CA ALA A 442 20.75 -16.00 -5.99
C ALA A 442 22.02 -16.09 -5.12
N VAL A 443 22.37 -15.01 -4.40
CA VAL A 443 23.49 -15.00 -3.43
C VAL A 443 23.25 -16.00 -2.30
N PHE A 444 22.02 -16.08 -1.77
CA PHE A 444 21.65 -17.07 -0.74
C PHE A 444 21.90 -18.52 -1.23
N PHE A 445 21.41 -18.89 -2.41
CA PHE A 445 21.62 -20.22 -2.97
C PHE A 445 23.08 -20.47 -3.34
N HIS A 446 23.80 -19.46 -3.79
CA HIS A 446 25.26 -19.56 -4.03
C HIS A 446 26.00 -19.88 -2.72
N THR A 447 25.67 -19.20 -1.62
CA THR A 447 26.26 -19.46 -0.30
C THR A 447 25.98 -20.89 0.18
N LEU A 448 24.79 -21.41 -0.08
CA LEU A 448 24.43 -22.80 0.20
C LEU A 448 25.05 -23.83 -0.77
N LYS A 449 25.83 -23.38 -1.76
CA LYS A 449 26.40 -24.20 -2.83
C LYS A 449 25.34 -24.90 -3.68
N ASN A 450 24.10 -24.41 -3.66
CA ASN A 450 23.06 -24.84 -4.60
C ASN A 450 23.14 -24.01 -5.88
N TYR A 451 24.15 -24.34 -6.68
CA TYR A 451 24.54 -23.54 -7.83
C TYR A 451 23.49 -23.51 -8.94
N ALA A 452 22.69 -24.56 -9.08
CA ALA A 452 21.63 -24.61 -10.08
C ALA A 452 20.54 -23.53 -9.79
N GLU A 453 20.06 -23.46 -8.56
CA GLU A 453 19.11 -22.44 -8.12
C GLU A 453 19.73 -21.04 -8.17
N ALA A 454 21.00 -20.91 -7.77
CA ALA A 454 21.70 -19.63 -7.85
C ALA A 454 21.75 -19.11 -9.31
N ILE A 455 22.12 -19.95 -10.28
CA ILE A 455 22.15 -19.59 -11.70
C ILE A 455 20.77 -19.16 -12.17
N TYR A 456 19.73 -19.92 -11.83
CA TYR A 456 18.35 -19.59 -12.18
C TYR A 456 17.97 -18.18 -11.72
N TYR A 457 18.21 -17.86 -10.45
CA TYR A 457 17.83 -16.54 -9.90
C TYR A 457 18.74 -15.41 -10.40
N TYR A 458 20.06 -15.64 -10.66
CA TYR A 458 20.90 -14.64 -11.31
C TYR A 458 20.42 -14.32 -12.72
N GLN A 459 19.98 -15.32 -13.49
CA GLN A 459 19.42 -15.09 -14.83
C GLN A 459 18.11 -14.29 -14.77
N GLN A 460 17.25 -14.57 -13.79
CA GLN A 460 16.05 -13.78 -13.57
C GLN A 460 16.39 -12.34 -13.13
N ALA A 461 17.38 -12.16 -12.28
CA ALA A 461 17.82 -10.85 -11.82
C ALA A 461 18.37 -9.98 -12.97
N HIS A 462 19.01 -10.58 -13.97
CA HIS A 462 19.59 -9.86 -15.11
C HIS A 462 18.59 -8.95 -15.83
N VAL A 463 17.33 -9.37 -15.92
CA VAL A 463 16.25 -8.58 -16.53
C VAL A 463 16.04 -7.22 -15.83
N PHE A 464 16.32 -7.16 -14.52
CA PHE A 464 16.09 -5.97 -13.69
C PHE A 464 17.36 -5.14 -13.45
N VAL A 465 18.49 -5.81 -13.26
CA VAL A 465 19.74 -5.11 -12.93
C VAL A 465 20.58 -4.79 -14.16
N GLY A 466 20.27 -5.40 -15.29
CA GLY A 466 21.06 -5.23 -16.52
C GLY A 466 22.47 -5.79 -16.40
N GLU A 467 23.39 -5.22 -17.16
CA GLU A 467 24.79 -5.64 -17.19
C GLU A 467 25.54 -5.09 -15.96
N GLN A 468 25.70 -5.94 -14.94
CA GLN A 468 26.48 -5.63 -13.73
C GLN A 468 27.63 -6.63 -13.56
N PHE A 469 28.79 -6.13 -13.13
CA PHE A 469 29.97 -6.94 -12.89
C PHE A 469 29.70 -8.13 -11.96
N SER A 470 29.10 -7.86 -10.80
CA SER A 470 28.81 -8.88 -9.78
C SER A 470 27.90 -10.00 -10.28
N LEU A 471 26.94 -9.67 -11.15
CA LEU A 471 26.02 -10.64 -11.75
C LEU A 471 26.78 -11.67 -12.60
N PHE A 472 27.57 -11.19 -13.58
CA PHE A 472 28.29 -12.07 -14.49
C PHE A 472 29.46 -12.79 -13.82
N TYR A 473 30.12 -12.15 -12.86
CA TYR A 473 31.17 -12.78 -12.07
C TYR A 473 30.59 -13.97 -11.25
N ASN A 474 29.49 -13.77 -10.55
CA ASN A 474 28.85 -14.81 -9.74
C ASN A 474 28.25 -15.93 -10.61
N LEU A 475 27.66 -15.61 -11.76
CA LEU A 475 27.21 -16.60 -12.75
C LEU A 475 28.42 -17.47 -13.20
N GLY A 476 29.55 -16.85 -13.52
CA GLY A 476 30.77 -17.57 -13.90
C GLY A 476 31.26 -18.53 -12.81
N LEU A 477 31.23 -18.10 -11.54
CA LEU A 477 31.58 -18.95 -10.40
C LEU A 477 30.65 -20.15 -10.24
N CYS A 478 29.35 -19.91 -10.30
CA CYS A 478 28.33 -20.96 -10.16
C CYS A 478 28.44 -21.98 -11.31
N GLN A 479 28.53 -21.52 -12.56
CA GLN A 479 28.66 -22.38 -13.74
C GLN A 479 29.95 -23.21 -13.72
N HIS A 480 31.07 -22.62 -13.31
CA HIS A 480 32.29 -23.38 -13.11
C HIS A 480 32.10 -24.50 -12.07
N SER A 481 31.43 -24.19 -10.97
CA SER A 481 31.18 -25.15 -9.88
C SER A 481 30.33 -26.36 -10.29
N ILE A 482 29.53 -26.22 -11.35
CA ILE A 482 28.73 -27.33 -11.94
C ILE A 482 29.33 -27.87 -13.24
N ASN A 483 30.61 -27.54 -13.51
CA ASN A 483 31.38 -27.96 -14.69
C ASN A 483 30.91 -27.38 -16.04
N GLU A 484 30.08 -26.33 -16.07
CA GLU A 484 29.70 -25.61 -17.28
C GLU A 484 30.76 -24.57 -17.67
N ASN A 485 32.01 -25.04 -17.90
CA ASN A 485 33.18 -24.18 -18.05
C ASN A 485 33.14 -23.25 -19.28
N ALA A 486 32.45 -23.65 -20.35
CA ALA A 486 32.27 -22.80 -21.53
C ALA A 486 31.43 -21.56 -21.22
N LEU A 487 30.29 -21.73 -20.53
CA LEU A 487 29.40 -20.64 -20.08
C LEU A 487 30.08 -19.78 -19.00
N ALA A 488 30.81 -20.42 -18.08
CA ALA A 488 31.60 -19.72 -17.08
C ALA A 488 32.60 -18.75 -17.72
N LEU A 489 33.33 -19.24 -18.74
CA LEU A 489 34.31 -18.42 -19.48
C LEU A 489 33.65 -17.23 -20.20
N GLU A 490 32.46 -17.42 -20.76
CA GLU A 490 31.67 -16.36 -21.41
C GLU A 490 31.26 -15.28 -20.39
N ASN A 491 30.70 -15.69 -19.26
CA ASN A 491 30.27 -14.77 -18.21
C ASN A 491 31.46 -14.03 -17.56
N PHE A 492 32.60 -14.69 -17.31
CA PHE A 492 33.81 -14.00 -16.83
C PHE A 492 34.35 -13.00 -17.86
N LYS A 493 34.27 -13.28 -19.15
CA LYS A 493 34.64 -12.30 -20.18
C LYS A 493 33.72 -11.11 -20.17
N THR A 494 32.39 -11.32 -20.04
CA THR A 494 31.43 -10.24 -19.92
C THR A 494 31.70 -9.42 -18.66
N ALA A 495 31.93 -10.06 -17.51
CA ALA A 495 32.32 -9.35 -16.29
C ALA A 495 33.57 -8.49 -16.49
N LEU A 496 34.58 -9.01 -17.21
CA LEU A 496 35.83 -8.27 -17.48
C LEU A 496 35.59 -7.08 -18.42
N THR A 497 34.63 -7.11 -19.32
CA THR A 497 34.27 -5.93 -20.14
C THR A 497 33.68 -4.80 -19.31
N ILE A 498 32.98 -5.13 -18.20
CA ILE A 498 32.39 -4.15 -17.30
C ILE A 498 33.41 -3.59 -16.31
N ASN A 499 34.29 -4.45 -15.81
CA ASN A 499 35.40 -4.06 -14.92
C ASN A 499 36.73 -4.70 -15.39
N SER A 500 37.44 -3.97 -16.25
CA SER A 500 38.69 -4.42 -16.87
C SER A 500 39.85 -4.69 -15.88
N ASP A 501 39.77 -4.07 -14.70
CA ASP A 501 40.87 -4.11 -13.71
C ASP A 501 40.70 -5.25 -12.69
N SER A 502 39.65 -6.07 -12.81
CA SER A 502 39.40 -7.21 -11.93
C SER A 502 40.44 -8.32 -12.15
N LYS A 503 41.42 -8.40 -11.25
CA LYS A 503 42.47 -9.45 -11.25
C LYS A 503 41.86 -10.84 -11.09
N ASP A 504 40.92 -11.00 -10.15
CA ASP A 504 40.27 -12.28 -9.89
C ASP A 504 39.56 -12.82 -11.13
N THR A 505 38.89 -11.96 -11.90
CA THR A 505 38.23 -12.36 -13.15
C THR A 505 39.25 -12.76 -14.22
N GLN A 506 40.37 -12.05 -14.31
CA GLN A 506 41.48 -12.40 -15.23
C GLN A 506 42.09 -13.75 -14.87
N GLU A 507 42.30 -14.03 -13.59
CA GLU A 507 42.80 -15.30 -13.09
C GLU A 507 41.86 -16.46 -13.40
N TRP A 508 40.52 -16.28 -13.18
CA TRP A 508 39.53 -17.27 -13.55
C TRP A 508 39.51 -17.57 -15.05
N ILE A 509 39.57 -16.56 -15.89
CA ILE A 509 39.66 -16.74 -17.36
C ILE A 509 40.92 -17.52 -17.74
N ALA A 510 42.08 -17.19 -17.16
CA ALA A 510 43.34 -17.87 -17.42
C ALA A 510 43.27 -19.35 -16.95
N TYR A 511 42.72 -19.58 -15.76
CA TYR A 511 42.54 -20.90 -15.18
C TYR A 511 41.68 -21.81 -16.07
N ILE A 512 40.50 -21.33 -16.46
CA ILE A 512 39.56 -22.11 -17.29
C ILE A 512 40.15 -22.40 -18.66
N LYS A 513 40.81 -21.43 -19.31
CA LYS A 513 41.49 -21.63 -20.58
C LYS A 513 42.59 -22.67 -20.51
N LYS A 514 43.35 -22.68 -19.42
CA LYS A 514 44.45 -23.63 -19.23
C LYS A 514 43.96 -25.07 -18.99
N HIS A 515 42.88 -25.24 -18.26
CA HIS A 515 42.46 -26.57 -17.78
C HIS A 515 41.29 -27.19 -18.55
N TYR A 516 40.48 -26.37 -19.25
CA TYR A 516 39.22 -26.80 -19.87
C TYR A 516 39.03 -26.32 -21.33
N ALA A 517 39.98 -25.55 -21.91
CA ALA A 517 39.85 -25.02 -23.26
C ALA A 517 40.54 -25.89 -24.34
N ASN A 518 40.73 -27.17 -24.09
CA ASN A 518 41.04 -28.14 -25.14
C ASN A 518 39.88 -29.14 -25.27
N PRO A 519 39.42 -29.40 -26.52
CA PRO A 519 38.33 -30.31 -26.81
C PRO A 519 38.64 -31.76 -26.48
#